data_c66fa78c56e99e071252945f897218ab
#
_entry.id   c66fa78c56e99e071252945f897218ab
#
_cell.length_a   1.000
_cell.length_b   1.000
_cell.length_c   1.000
_cell.angle_alpha   90.00
_cell.angle_beta   90.00
_cell.angle_gamma   90.00
#
_symmetry.space_group_name_H-M   'P 1'
#
loop_
_entity.id
_entity.type
_entity.pdbx_description
1 polymer ?
#
loop_
_entity_poly.entity_id
_entity_poly.type
_entity_poly.pdbx_seq_one_letter_code
_entity_poly.pdbx_strand_id
1 'polypeptide(L)'
;MVDTLYLAAGAALAGLGAGGYLALRKRKQLALRKRSGLVDPVAEAEVFMAYDQVGKARELLEAAIIEQPTNVNAKLLLIKIYGKENDKAAYERIARELQPFLMQNELMLWEKIARLGRKMDPNNGLYQPTMTQLQQQA
;
A
#
# COMPACT_ATOMS: atom_id res chain seq x y z
N MET A 1 6.67 21.01 -33.51
CA MET A 1 6.46 21.41 -32.10
C MET A 1 5.38 20.60 -31.41
N VAL A 2 4.23 20.45 -32.05
CA VAL A 2 3.18 19.56 -31.52
C VAL A 2 3.65 18.11 -31.50
N ASP A 3 4.40 17.68 -32.51
CA ASP A 3 4.96 16.34 -32.61
C ASP A 3 5.98 16.06 -31.51
N THR A 4 6.75 17.06 -31.11
CA THR A 4 7.71 16.93 -30.01
C THR A 4 6.99 16.79 -28.66
N LEU A 5 5.88 17.49 -28.50
CA LEU A 5 5.02 17.34 -27.33
C LEU A 5 4.31 15.99 -27.32
N TYR A 6 3.86 15.52 -28.46
CA TYR A 6 3.28 14.19 -28.60
C TYR A 6 4.32 13.10 -28.38
N LEU A 7 5.51 13.25 -28.92
CA LEU A 7 6.61 12.33 -28.71
C LEU A 7 7.04 12.31 -27.24
N ALA A 8 7.10 13.47 -26.58
CA ALA A 8 7.39 13.54 -25.15
C ALA A 8 6.29 12.91 -24.31
N ALA A 9 5.03 13.15 -24.66
CA ALA A 9 3.89 12.52 -24.00
C ALA A 9 3.84 11.04 -24.31
N GLY A 10 4.12 10.64 -25.55
CA GLY A 10 4.18 9.25 -25.94
C GLY A 10 5.36 8.51 -25.33
N ALA A 11 6.52 9.17 -25.27
CA ALA A 11 7.69 8.60 -24.60
C ALA A 11 7.49 8.50 -23.10
N ALA A 12 6.85 9.49 -22.50
CA ALA A 12 6.47 9.45 -21.08
C ALA A 12 5.44 8.34 -20.82
N LEU A 13 4.47 8.16 -21.72
CA LEU A 13 3.51 7.08 -21.65
C LEU A 13 4.16 5.73 -21.92
N ALA A 14 5.11 5.64 -22.84
CA ALA A 14 5.83 4.42 -23.12
C ALA A 14 6.84 4.09 -22.01
N GLY A 15 7.55 5.10 -21.50
CA GLY A 15 8.51 4.94 -20.42
C GLY A 15 7.87 4.74 -19.06
N LEU A 16 6.73 5.37 -18.82
CA LEU A 16 5.94 5.22 -17.61
C LEU A 16 4.85 4.17 -17.75
N GLY A 17 4.51 3.77 -18.97
CA GLY A 17 3.60 2.71 -19.36
C GLY A 17 2.44 2.48 -18.38
N ALA A 18 2.54 1.42 -17.63
CA ALA A 18 1.57 1.06 -16.61
C ALA A 18 1.47 2.10 -15.49
N GLY A 19 2.53 2.83 -15.17
CA GLY A 19 2.54 3.83 -14.09
C GLY A 19 1.66 5.04 -14.39
N GLY A 20 1.71 5.59 -15.61
CA GLY A 20 0.86 6.71 -16.01
C GLY A 20 -0.62 6.32 -16.06
N TYR A 21 -0.90 5.16 -16.63
CA TYR A 21 -2.25 4.61 -16.68
C TYR A 21 -2.84 4.38 -15.28
N LEU A 22 -2.05 3.76 -14.39
CA LEU A 22 -2.46 3.52 -13.01
C LEU A 22 -2.70 4.82 -12.24
N ALA A 23 -1.89 5.86 -12.46
CA ALA A 23 -2.08 7.16 -11.84
C ALA A 23 -3.39 7.82 -12.28
N LEU A 24 -3.72 7.76 -13.58
CA LEU A 24 -4.99 8.27 -14.10
C LEU A 24 -6.18 7.48 -13.57
N ARG A 25 -6.06 6.15 -13.51
CA ARG A 25 -7.08 5.28 -12.95
C ARG A 25 -7.34 5.60 -11.47
N LYS A 26 -6.30 5.81 -10.68
CA LYS A 26 -6.41 6.18 -9.28
C LYS A 26 -7.08 7.54 -9.10
N ARG A 27 -6.74 8.52 -9.93
CA ARG A 27 -7.39 9.85 -9.91
C ARG A 27 -8.88 9.75 -10.21
N LYS A 28 -9.28 8.92 -11.17
CA LYS A 28 -10.68 8.70 -11.52
C LYS A 28 -11.44 8.07 -10.37
N GLN A 29 -10.86 7.10 -9.70
CA GLN A 29 -11.46 6.45 -8.53
C GLN A 29 -11.61 7.43 -7.36
N LEU A 30 -10.61 8.28 -7.11
CA LEU A 30 -10.68 9.33 -6.10
C LEU A 30 -11.79 10.33 -6.38
N ALA A 31 -11.96 10.74 -7.63
CA ALA A 31 -13.02 11.65 -8.04
C ALA A 31 -14.41 11.04 -7.82
N LEU A 32 -14.58 9.76 -8.12
CA LEU A 32 -15.83 9.03 -7.87
C LEU A 32 -16.13 8.93 -6.37
N ARG A 33 -15.11 8.71 -5.55
CA ARG A 33 -15.27 8.64 -4.10
C ARG A 33 -15.61 9.99 -3.48
N LYS A 34 -15.01 11.05 -3.95
CA LYS A 34 -15.36 12.41 -3.50
C LYS A 34 -16.81 12.77 -3.79
N ARG A 35 -17.38 12.24 -4.85
CA ARG A 35 -18.80 12.42 -5.17
C ARG A 35 -19.73 11.64 -4.25
N SER A 36 -19.32 10.44 -3.85
CA SER A 36 -20.13 9.60 -2.94
C SER A 36 -20.01 10.04 -1.48
N GLY A 37 -18.90 10.65 -1.08
CA GLY A 37 -18.68 11.47 0.14
C GLY A 37 -18.93 10.83 1.51
N LEU A 38 -19.46 9.61 1.60
CA LEU A 38 -20.09 9.13 2.81
C LEU A 38 -19.53 7.81 3.35
N VAL A 39 -18.64 7.12 2.62
CA VAL A 39 -18.18 5.80 3.04
C VAL A 39 -16.70 5.81 3.38
N ASP A 40 -16.39 5.32 4.58
CA ASP A 40 -15.01 5.07 4.97
C ASP A 40 -14.39 4.04 4.02
N PRO A 41 -13.26 4.36 3.36
CA PRO A 41 -12.61 3.46 2.42
C PRO A 41 -12.18 2.13 3.04
N VAL A 42 -11.81 2.13 4.30
CA VAL A 42 -11.43 0.89 4.99
C VAL A 42 -12.64 -0.02 5.16
N ALA A 43 -13.76 0.52 5.61
CA ALA A 43 -15.01 -0.25 5.75
C ALA A 43 -15.50 -0.79 4.41
N GLU A 44 -15.43 0.01 3.36
CA GLU A 44 -15.81 -0.42 2.01
C GLU A 44 -14.89 -1.53 1.48
N ALA A 45 -13.59 -1.40 1.71
CA ALA A 45 -12.62 -2.43 1.33
C ALA A 45 -12.87 -3.74 2.07
N GLU A 46 -13.21 -3.68 3.35
CA GLU A 46 -13.57 -4.87 4.13
C GLU A 46 -14.79 -5.59 3.55
N VAL A 47 -15.78 -4.84 3.09
CA VAL A 47 -16.95 -5.42 2.40
C VAL A 47 -16.52 -6.14 1.13
N PHE A 48 -15.68 -5.54 0.30
CA PHE A 48 -15.15 -6.20 -0.90
C PHE A 48 -14.39 -7.48 -0.56
N MET A 49 -13.59 -7.46 0.50
CA MET A 49 -12.86 -8.65 0.95
C MET A 49 -13.81 -9.76 1.42
N ALA A 50 -14.90 -9.40 2.07
CA ALA A 50 -15.91 -10.37 2.53
C ALA A 50 -16.59 -11.08 1.36
N TYR A 51 -16.71 -10.42 0.21
CA TYR A 51 -17.27 -11.00 -1.03
C TYR A 51 -16.18 -11.58 -1.95
N ASP A 52 -14.99 -11.81 -1.42
CA ASP A 52 -13.85 -12.36 -2.17
C ASP A 52 -13.42 -11.49 -3.36
N GLN A 53 -13.66 -10.20 -3.26
CA GLN A 53 -13.27 -9.21 -4.28
C GLN A 53 -12.03 -8.45 -3.83
N VAL A 54 -10.96 -9.18 -3.57
CA VAL A 54 -9.71 -8.63 -3.00
C VAL A 54 -9.06 -7.59 -3.92
N GLY A 55 -9.14 -7.79 -5.24
CA GLY A 55 -8.61 -6.83 -6.21
C GLY A 55 -9.27 -5.46 -6.12
N LYS A 56 -10.59 -5.41 -5.94
CA LYS A 56 -11.33 -4.16 -5.75
C LYS A 56 -10.98 -3.50 -4.42
N ALA A 57 -10.86 -4.29 -3.36
CA ALA A 57 -10.43 -3.79 -2.06
C ALA A 57 -9.04 -3.16 -2.15
N ARG A 58 -8.11 -3.82 -2.82
CA ARG A 58 -6.75 -3.30 -3.01
C ARG A 58 -6.76 -1.97 -3.77
N GLU A 59 -7.46 -1.88 -4.88
CA GLU A 59 -7.56 -0.64 -5.67
C GLU A 59 -8.14 0.51 -4.85
N LEU A 60 -9.16 0.23 -4.08
CA LEU A 60 -9.80 1.21 -3.22
C LEU A 60 -8.85 1.73 -2.14
N LEU A 61 -8.12 0.83 -1.50
CA LEU A 61 -7.16 1.20 -0.45
C LEU A 61 -5.93 1.93 -1.01
N GLU A 62 -5.44 1.52 -2.18
CA GLU A 62 -4.36 2.23 -2.86
C GLU A 62 -4.75 3.68 -3.18
N ALA A 63 -5.98 3.89 -3.64
CA ALA A 63 -6.53 5.23 -3.86
C ALA A 63 -6.66 6.01 -2.54
N ALA A 64 -7.09 5.35 -1.49
CA ALA A 64 -7.28 5.97 -0.17
C ALA A 64 -5.98 6.50 0.41
N ILE A 65 -4.87 5.76 0.30
CA ILE A 65 -3.58 6.20 0.84
C ILE A 65 -2.93 7.32 0.01
N ILE A 66 -3.32 7.47 -1.27
CA ILE A 66 -2.91 8.62 -2.07
C ILE A 66 -3.58 9.89 -1.56
N GLU A 67 -4.87 9.83 -1.26
CA GLU A 67 -5.63 10.95 -0.74
C GLU A 67 -5.26 11.27 0.70
N GLN A 68 -5.08 10.25 1.51
CA GLN A 68 -4.74 10.35 2.93
C GLN A 68 -3.50 9.51 3.26
N PRO A 69 -2.29 10.03 3.01
CA PRO A 69 -1.06 9.27 3.25
C PRO A 69 -0.83 8.89 4.71
N THR A 70 -1.52 9.57 5.63
CA THR A 70 -1.45 9.30 7.07
C THR A 70 -2.49 8.30 7.57
N ASN A 71 -3.31 7.75 6.68
CA ASN A 71 -4.33 6.78 7.05
C ASN A 71 -3.70 5.42 7.36
N VAL A 72 -3.36 5.21 8.61
CA VAL A 72 -2.69 3.98 9.08
C VAL A 72 -3.59 2.76 8.89
N ASN A 73 -4.88 2.88 9.14
CA ASN A 73 -5.81 1.76 9.00
C ASN A 73 -5.90 1.27 7.55
N ALA A 74 -5.92 2.18 6.58
CA ALA A 74 -5.89 1.82 5.17
C ALA A 74 -4.58 1.10 4.80
N LYS A 75 -3.46 1.57 5.29
CA LYS A 75 -2.15 0.93 5.08
C LYS A 75 -2.08 -0.45 5.72
N LEU A 76 -2.62 -0.63 6.92
CA LEU A 76 -2.64 -1.92 7.61
C LEU A 76 -3.47 -2.95 6.86
N LEU A 77 -4.63 -2.55 6.35
CA LEU A 77 -5.46 -3.47 5.56
C LEU A 77 -4.79 -3.79 4.21
N LEU A 78 -4.19 -2.79 3.59
CA LEU A 78 -3.51 -2.96 2.30
C LEU A 78 -2.29 -3.88 2.42
N ILE A 79 -1.48 -3.75 3.48
CA ILE A 79 -0.32 -4.63 3.69
C ILE A 79 -0.76 -6.09 3.91
N LYS A 80 -1.88 -6.29 4.57
CA LYS A 80 -2.48 -7.61 4.74
C LYS A 80 -2.84 -8.23 3.39
N ILE A 81 -3.40 -7.45 2.49
CA ILE A 81 -3.71 -7.90 1.13
C ILE A 81 -2.44 -8.27 0.38
N TYR A 82 -1.42 -7.40 0.40
CA TYR A 82 -0.15 -7.68 -0.26
C TYR A 82 0.54 -8.93 0.29
N GLY A 83 0.42 -9.17 1.59
CA GLY A 83 0.93 -10.41 2.21
C GLY A 83 0.25 -11.65 1.68
N LYS A 84 -1.07 -11.62 1.53
CA LYS A 84 -1.85 -12.73 0.95
C LYS A 84 -1.51 -12.97 -0.52
N GLU A 85 -1.28 -11.90 -1.27
CA GLU A 85 -0.91 -11.96 -2.69
C GLU A 85 0.57 -12.30 -2.90
N ASN A 86 1.35 -12.38 -1.82
CA ASN A 86 2.80 -12.58 -1.87
C ASN A 86 3.52 -11.54 -2.73
N ASP A 87 3.04 -10.31 -2.72
CA ASP A 87 3.66 -9.19 -3.41
C ASP A 87 4.72 -8.54 -2.51
N LYS A 88 5.95 -9.04 -2.62
CA LYS A 88 7.07 -8.66 -1.74
C LYS A 88 7.40 -7.17 -1.82
N ALA A 89 7.44 -6.62 -3.03
CA ALA A 89 7.82 -5.22 -3.25
C ALA A 89 6.78 -4.26 -2.69
N ALA A 90 5.50 -4.51 -2.94
CA ALA A 90 4.41 -3.69 -2.42
C ALA A 90 4.31 -3.81 -0.89
N TYR A 91 4.46 -5.01 -0.36
CA TYR A 91 4.48 -5.28 1.07
C TYR A 91 5.58 -4.47 1.76
N GLU A 92 6.81 -4.53 1.25
CA GLU A 92 7.95 -3.79 1.79
C GLU A 92 7.72 -2.28 1.77
N ARG A 93 7.18 -1.76 0.68
CA ARG A 93 6.91 -0.32 0.54
C ARG A 93 5.98 0.16 1.66
N ILE A 94 4.88 -0.52 1.88
CA ILE A 94 3.91 -0.15 2.92
C ILE A 94 4.47 -0.42 4.32
N ALA A 95 5.20 -1.52 4.51
CA ALA A 95 5.86 -1.82 5.79
C ALA A 95 6.84 -0.70 6.17
N ARG A 96 7.61 -0.21 5.22
CA ARG A 96 8.56 0.87 5.44
C ARG A 96 7.86 2.17 5.86
N GLU A 97 6.71 2.46 5.28
CA GLU A 97 5.91 3.63 5.65
C GLU A 97 5.28 3.48 7.04
N LEU A 98 4.87 2.28 7.42
CA LEU A 98 4.26 1.98 8.70
C LEU A 98 5.25 1.88 9.86
N GLN A 99 6.49 1.52 9.59
CA GLN A 99 7.47 1.20 10.62
C GLN A 99 7.64 2.29 11.68
N PRO A 100 7.85 3.58 11.35
CA PRO A 100 8.10 4.60 12.38
C PRO A 100 6.93 4.73 13.35
N PHE A 101 5.72 4.73 12.83
CA PHE A 101 4.51 4.85 13.66
C PHE A 101 4.29 3.61 14.52
N LEU A 102 4.40 2.42 13.93
CA LEU A 102 4.12 1.17 14.64
C LEU A 102 5.17 0.86 15.70
N MET A 103 6.42 1.17 15.45
CA MET A 103 7.47 0.95 16.43
C MET A 103 7.31 1.82 17.68
N GLN A 104 6.71 3.00 17.54
CA GLN A 104 6.46 3.90 18.66
C GLN A 104 5.14 3.60 19.37
N ASN A 105 4.12 3.18 18.64
CA ASN A 105 2.75 3.11 19.17
C ASN A 105 2.18 1.70 19.25
N GLU A 106 2.62 0.80 18.36
CA GLU A 106 2.04 -0.53 18.18
C GLU A 106 3.13 -1.57 17.85
N LEU A 107 4.08 -1.73 18.76
CA LEU A 107 5.25 -2.60 18.53
C LEU A 107 4.84 -4.06 18.22
N MET A 108 3.84 -4.59 18.90
CA MET A 108 3.36 -5.96 18.65
C MET A 108 2.83 -6.14 17.23
N LEU A 109 2.18 -5.11 16.70
CA LEU A 109 1.68 -5.13 15.35
C LEU A 109 2.83 -5.06 14.33
N TRP A 110 3.84 -4.23 14.60
CA TRP A 110 5.05 -4.21 13.79
C TRP A 110 5.74 -5.59 13.75
N GLU A 111 5.82 -6.26 14.88
CA GLU A 111 6.43 -7.60 14.95
C GLU A 111 5.69 -8.62 14.09
N LYS A 112 4.36 -8.55 14.03
CA LYS A 112 3.57 -9.42 13.15
C LYS A 112 3.89 -9.15 11.68
N ILE A 113 3.97 -7.88 11.31
CA ILE A 113 4.30 -7.45 9.95
C ILE A 113 5.71 -7.90 9.58
N ALA A 114 6.67 -7.66 10.47
CA ALA A 114 8.06 -8.07 10.27
C ALA A 114 8.23 -9.58 10.16
N ARG A 115 7.49 -10.34 10.97
CA ARG A 115 7.51 -11.81 10.93
C ARG A 115 7.06 -12.33 9.56
N LEU A 116 5.95 -11.82 9.05
CA LEU A 116 5.47 -12.20 7.72
C LEU A 116 6.43 -11.73 6.64
N GLY A 117 6.97 -10.53 6.78
CA GLY A 117 8.00 -10.01 5.87
C GLY A 117 9.23 -10.89 5.79
N ARG A 118 9.71 -11.41 6.94
CA ARG A 118 10.83 -12.36 6.97
C ARG A 118 10.52 -13.68 6.26
N LYS A 119 9.29 -14.13 6.32
CA LYS A 119 8.87 -15.34 5.60
C LYS A 119 8.92 -15.14 4.09
N MET A 120 8.55 -13.96 3.63
CA MET A 120 8.55 -13.64 2.21
C MET A 120 9.93 -13.25 1.68
N ASP A 121 10.72 -12.57 2.50
CA ASP A 121 12.00 -12.00 2.12
C ASP A 121 12.98 -12.07 3.31
N PRO A 122 13.59 -13.27 3.55
CA PRO A 122 14.39 -13.52 4.75
C PRO A 122 15.62 -12.65 4.92
N ASN A 123 16.15 -12.13 3.81
CA ASN A 123 17.40 -11.34 3.83
C ASN A 123 17.14 -9.84 3.90
N ASN A 124 15.90 -9.40 3.99
CA ASN A 124 15.56 -8.00 4.05
C ASN A 124 15.79 -7.43 5.46
N GLY A 125 16.70 -6.47 5.57
CA GLY A 125 17.06 -5.84 6.84
C GLY A 125 15.92 -5.10 7.53
N LEU A 126 14.90 -4.66 6.77
CA LEU A 126 13.74 -3.96 7.32
C LEU A 126 13.00 -4.79 8.37
N TYR A 127 12.92 -6.10 8.17
CA TYR A 127 12.13 -7.01 9.02
C TYR A 127 12.94 -7.65 10.15
N GLN A 128 14.25 -7.40 10.20
CA GLN A 128 15.09 -7.98 11.24
C GLN A 128 14.83 -7.30 12.60
N PRO A 129 14.84 -8.07 13.70
CA PRO A 129 14.64 -7.49 15.01
C PRO A 129 15.75 -6.51 15.35
N THR A 130 15.39 -5.39 15.95
CA THR A 130 16.37 -4.45 16.49
C THR A 130 16.98 -5.00 17.79
N MET A 131 18.15 -4.49 18.18
CA MET A 131 18.77 -4.89 19.46
C MET A 131 17.82 -4.65 20.65
N THR A 132 17.09 -3.55 20.61
CA THR A 132 16.09 -3.25 21.64
C THR A 132 14.99 -4.31 21.70
N GLN A 133 14.49 -4.76 20.54
CA GLN A 133 13.48 -5.80 20.47
C GLN A 133 14.01 -7.15 20.98
N LEU A 134 15.25 -7.48 20.65
CA LEU A 134 15.88 -8.71 21.13
C LEU A 134 16.06 -8.68 22.66
N GLN A 135 16.41 -7.55 23.24
CA GLN A 135 16.55 -7.38 24.68
C GLN A 135 15.21 -7.50 25.40
N GLN A 136 14.11 -7.03 24.81
CA GLN A 136 12.77 -7.16 25.39
C GLN A 136 12.23 -8.58 25.35
N GLN A 137 12.73 -9.43 24.45
CA GLN A 137 12.33 -10.83 24.32
C GLN A 137 13.18 -11.77 25.22
N ALA A 138 14.27 -11.26 25.72
CA ALA A 138 15.10 -11.98 26.68
C ALA A 138 14.52 -11.81 28.12
#